data_2aaa186760b22d080524f7db09637219
#
_entry.id   2aaa186760b22d080524f7db09637219
#
_cell.length_a   1.000
_cell.length_b   1.000
_cell.length_c   1.000
_cell.angle_alpha   90.00
_cell.angle_beta   90.00
_cell.angle_gamma   90.00
#
_symmetry.space_group_name_H-M   'P 1'
#
loop_
_entity.id
_entity.type
_entity.pdbx_description
1 polymer ?
#
loop_
_entity_poly.entity_id
_entity_poly.type
_entity_poly.pdbx_seq_one_letter_code
_entity_poly.pdbx_strand_id
1 'polypeptide(L)'
;MSRDLTYDAVNKIYDAKGKNPVHALRDVSFTIRAGELFCLLGPSGCGKTTLVRSTAGLESISSGKMLYGDVDISTIPPYKRNIGMVFQSFALYPHMTIFENVAYGLRVRKIPEEVVRKKVVEAMELVGLGEELKRNPSPSGLSGGQQQRVAIARALVYDPDILLLDEPLANLDAKLRRYMRAEIRRIQKATNITTIFVTHDQEEAMAVGDRMAVMRKGIVEQIGTSDELYNQPNSSFVANFIGKMNFFNSRIVGIEDGRILCEVDGTGLVIPVCKTRNHVSSLSLGKEVLVGARPEQLVVGKQEGKVRGTVRIIQHLGQFIRYEVELDPAVSRVIFEIDMPSLQADVKEHDTVCVEVKPDVVSLFDKEVDA
;
A
#
# COMPACT_ATOMS: atom_id res chain seq x y z
N MET A 1 14.62 4.94 23.34
CA MET A 1 13.40 4.11 23.20
C MET A 1 12.57 4.70 22.07
N SER A 2 12.12 3.88 21.14
CA SER A 2 11.23 4.33 20.06
C SER A 2 9.92 4.88 20.65
N ARG A 3 9.33 5.89 20.02
CA ARG A 3 8.09 6.55 20.42
C ARG A 3 7.11 6.54 19.26
N ASP A 4 5.85 6.74 19.56
CA ASP A 4 4.81 6.85 18.53
C ASP A 4 5.01 8.13 17.70
N LEU A 5 4.70 8.02 16.41
CA LEU A 5 4.64 9.17 15.50
C LEU A 5 3.18 9.46 15.18
N THR A 6 2.68 10.61 15.61
CA THR A 6 1.28 11.01 15.42
C THR A 6 1.17 12.18 14.46
N TYR A 7 0.30 12.06 13.47
CA TYR A 7 -0.19 13.14 12.62
C TYR A 7 -1.53 13.61 13.16
N ASP A 8 -1.66 14.91 13.39
CA ASP A 8 -2.85 15.54 13.93
C ASP A 8 -3.31 16.67 13.00
N ALA A 9 -4.38 16.42 12.26
CA ALA A 9 -4.99 17.31 11.27
C ALA A 9 -3.97 17.95 10.31
N VAL A 10 -3.02 17.15 9.81
CA VAL A 10 -1.93 17.65 8.96
C VAL A 10 -2.47 18.02 7.58
N ASN A 11 -2.24 19.28 7.21
CA ASN A 11 -2.59 19.85 5.91
C ASN A 11 -1.36 20.34 5.17
N LYS A 12 -1.34 20.14 3.84
CA LYS A 12 -0.36 20.75 2.95
C LYS A 12 -1.04 21.30 1.71
N ILE A 13 -0.89 22.60 1.52
CA ILE A 13 -1.36 23.32 0.33
C ILE A 13 -0.15 23.93 -0.36
N TYR A 14 0.11 23.53 -1.58
CA TYR A 14 1.09 24.17 -2.45
C TYR A 14 0.47 25.37 -3.14
N ASP A 15 1.23 26.42 -3.31
CA ASP A 15 0.78 27.68 -3.94
C ASP A 15 -0.53 28.23 -3.33
N ALA A 16 -0.63 28.21 -1.99
CA ALA A 16 -1.85 28.60 -1.25
C ALA A 16 -2.36 30.02 -1.58
N LYS A 17 -1.49 30.92 -2.05
CA LYS A 17 -1.82 32.29 -2.46
C LYS A 17 -1.86 32.47 -3.98
N GLY A 18 -1.57 31.42 -4.75
CA GLY A 18 -1.51 31.44 -6.20
C GLY A 18 -2.88 31.24 -6.87
N LYS A 19 -2.86 31.18 -8.21
CA LYS A 19 -4.08 31.00 -9.00
C LYS A 19 -4.63 29.58 -8.96
N ASN A 20 -3.79 28.58 -8.67
CA ASN A 20 -4.16 27.15 -8.67
C ASN A 20 -3.60 26.44 -7.43
N PRO A 21 -4.16 26.65 -6.23
CA PRO A 21 -3.71 25.98 -5.03
C PRO A 21 -3.94 24.46 -5.12
N VAL A 22 -2.90 23.67 -4.81
CA VAL A 22 -2.98 22.21 -4.79
C VAL A 22 -3.00 21.75 -3.33
N HIS A 23 -4.12 21.19 -2.88
CA HIS A 23 -4.28 20.64 -1.54
C HIS A 23 -3.78 19.18 -1.52
N ALA A 24 -2.50 19.01 -1.26
CA ALA A 24 -1.81 17.71 -1.35
C ALA A 24 -2.05 16.81 -0.14
N LEU A 25 -2.28 17.39 1.06
CA LEU A 25 -2.69 16.68 2.28
C LEU A 25 -3.87 17.40 2.90
N ARG A 26 -4.91 16.65 3.29
CA ARG A 26 -6.17 17.16 3.81
C ARG A 26 -6.52 16.48 5.13
N ASP A 27 -6.37 17.19 6.24
CA ASP A 27 -6.71 16.77 7.61
C ASP A 27 -6.21 15.35 7.95
N VAL A 28 -4.97 15.04 7.54
CA VAL A 28 -4.37 13.71 7.74
C VAL A 28 -4.12 13.50 9.23
N SER A 29 -4.81 12.52 9.82
CA SER A 29 -4.76 12.20 11.24
C SER A 29 -4.65 10.71 11.47
N PHE A 30 -3.52 10.24 12.04
CA PHE A 30 -3.30 8.87 12.48
C PHE A 30 -2.03 8.75 13.30
N THR A 31 -1.85 7.58 13.93
CA THR A 31 -0.66 7.27 14.73
C THR A 31 0.03 6.02 14.22
N ILE A 32 1.35 6.10 14.04
CA ILE A 32 2.27 4.99 13.80
C ILE A 32 2.88 4.63 15.16
N ARG A 33 2.79 3.35 15.53
CA ARG A 33 3.28 2.88 16.83
C ARG A 33 4.80 2.77 16.84
N ALA A 34 5.38 2.88 18.01
CA ALA A 34 6.82 2.66 18.21
C ALA A 34 7.26 1.28 17.69
N GLY A 35 8.30 1.26 16.85
CA GLY A 35 8.83 0.03 16.26
C GLY A 35 7.95 -0.61 15.19
N GLU A 36 6.90 0.06 14.73
CA GLU A 36 6.02 -0.39 13.65
C GLU A 36 6.66 -0.16 12.27
N LEU A 37 6.49 -1.11 11.35
CA LEU A 37 6.67 -0.87 9.93
C LEU A 37 5.32 -0.52 9.32
N PHE A 38 5.12 0.77 9.07
CA PHE A 38 3.87 1.33 8.56
C PHE A 38 3.99 1.66 7.07
N CYS A 39 3.08 1.14 6.25
CA CYS A 39 3.09 1.40 4.82
C CYS A 39 2.14 2.55 4.44
N LEU A 40 2.60 3.44 3.56
CA LEU A 40 1.76 4.43 2.88
C LEU A 40 1.51 3.96 1.45
N LEU A 41 0.26 3.68 1.14
CA LEU A 41 -0.17 3.10 -0.13
C LEU A 41 -1.23 4.00 -0.79
N GLY A 42 -1.25 4.05 -2.12
CA GLY A 42 -2.22 4.86 -2.86
C GLY A 42 -1.76 5.17 -4.28
N PRO A 43 -2.65 5.65 -5.15
CA PRO A 43 -2.31 6.03 -6.52
C PRO A 43 -1.27 7.16 -6.57
N SER A 44 -0.66 7.36 -7.74
CA SER A 44 0.27 8.47 -7.97
C SER A 44 -0.43 9.81 -7.70
N GLY A 45 0.28 10.73 -7.04
CA GLY A 45 -0.26 12.07 -6.72
C GLY A 45 -1.22 12.13 -5.52
N CYS A 46 -1.46 11.04 -4.77
CA CYS A 46 -2.38 11.05 -3.61
C CYS A 46 -1.79 11.68 -2.33
N GLY A 47 -0.51 12.11 -2.32
CA GLY A 47 0.09 12.82 -1.17
C GLY A 47 1.15 12.03 -0.38
N LYS A 48 1.43 10.75 -0.67
CA LYS A 48 2.41 9.91 0.07
C LYS A 48 3.79 10.56 0.22
N THR A 49 4.42 10.91 -0.90
CA THR A 49 5.75 11.55 -0.92
C THR A 49 5.73 12.90 -0.20
N THR A 50 4.64 13.68 -0.33
CA THR A 50 4.46 14.93 0.40
C THR A 50 4.46 14.68 1.92
N LEU A 51 3.70 13.68 2.41
CA LEU A 51 3.65 13.34 3.83
C LEU A 51 5.02 12.91 4.35
N VAL A 52 5.72 12.02 3.62
CA VAL A 52 7.07 11.55 4.01
C VAL A 52 8.09 12.70 4.02
N ARG A 53 8.10 13.55 2.99
CA ARG A 53 9.00 14.72 2.95
C ARG A 53 8.68 15.72 4.05
N SER A 54 7.40 15.91 4.38
CA SER A 54 7.00 16.74 5.53
C SER A 54 7.49 16.13 6.85
N THR A 55 7.40 14.81 7.00
CA THR A 55 7.94 14.09 8.17
C THR A 55 9.45 14.26 8.28
N ALA A 56 10.18 14.16 7.17
CA ALA A 56 11.62 14.41 7.12
C ALA A 56 12.00 15.89 7.38
N GLY A 57 11.03 16.81 7.32
CA GLY A 57 11.26 18.26 7.42
C GLY A 57 11.78 18.90 6.13
N LEU A 58 11.78 18.18 5.02
CA LEU A 58 12.15 18.69 3.69
C LEU A 58 11.03 19.56 3.10
N GLU A 59 9.81 19.39 3.57
CA GLU A 59 8.63 20.18 3.22
C GLU A 59 7.97 20.69 4.50
N SER A 60 7.50 21.93 4.51
CA SER A 60 6.68 22.46 5.59
C SER A 60 5.23 22.05 5.44
N ILE A 61 4.53 21.76 6.52
CA ILE A 61 3.07 21.63 6.51
C ILE A 61 2.40 23.00 6.52
N SER A 62 1.14 23.08 6.06
CA SER A 62 0.37 24.34 6.07
C SER A 62 -0.39 24.54 7.37
N SER A 63 -0.86 23.46 8.00
CA SER A 63 -1.49 23.46 9.33
C SER A 63 -1.46 22.06 9.92
N GLY A 64 -1.88 21.92 11.18
CA GLY A 64 -1.82 20.68 11.93
C GLY A 64 -0.49 20.50 12.67
N LYS A 65 -0.24 19.28 13.18
CA LYS A 65 0.97 18.93 13.92
C LYS A 65 1.47 17.54 13.57
N MET A 66 2.78 17.35 13.73
CA MET A 66 3.42 16.03 13.69
C MET A 66 4.16 15.83 15.01
N LEU A 67 3.74 14.86 15.81
CA LEU A 67 4.27 14.61 17.14
C LEU A 67 5.10 13.32 17.15
N TYR A 68 6.31 13.37 17.67
CA TYR A 68 7.11 12.19 18.00
C TYR A 68 7.14 12.02 19.53
N GLY A 69 6.32 11.13 20.05
CA GLY A 69 5.92 11.15 21.45
C GLY A 69 5.25 12.48 21.79
N ASP A 70 5.79 13.22 22.79
CA ASP A 70 5.28 14.53 23.20
C ASP A 70 5.93 15.71 22.46
N VAL A 71 6.86 15.45 21.55
CA VAL A 71 7.64 16.49 20.86
C VAL A 71 7.00 16.82 19.50
N ASP A 72 6.59 18.08 19.32
CA ASP A 72 6.15 18.58 18.02
C ASP A 72 7.35 18.77 17.08
N ILE A 73 7.46 17.90 16.08
CA ILE A 73 8.52 17.95 15.08
C ILE A 73 8.18 18.80 13.86
N SER A 74 6.97 19.35 13.76
CA SER A 74 6.49 20.08 12.58
C SER A 74 7.39 21.25 12.20
N THR A 75 7.91 21.97 13.22
CA THR A 75 8.76 23.16 13.03
C THR A 75 10.25 22.88 13.19
N ILE A 76 10.64 21.64 13.58
CA ILE A 76 12.05 21.27 13.74
C ILE A 76 12.70 21.13 12.35
N PRO A 77 13.86 21.75 12.11
CA PRO A 77 14.55 21.63 10.84
C PRO A 77 15.06 20.20 10.59
N PRO A 78 15.22 19.74 9.33
CA PRO A 78 15.53 18.35 8.97
C PRO A 78 16.72 17.76 9.74
N TYR A 79 17.82 18.50 9.83
CA TYR A 79 19.06 18.03 10.46
C TYR A 79 18.98 17.84 11.98
N LYS A 80 17.89 18.31 12.62
CA LYS A 80 17.61 18.14 14.06
C LYS A 80 16.56 17.06 14.35
N ARG A 81 15.91 16.50 13.34
CA ARG A 81 14.83 15.51 13.55
C ARG A 81 15.32 14.10 13.85
N ASN A 82 16.60 13.81 13.70
CA ASN A 82 17.19 12.46 13.83
C ASN A 82 16.45 11.37 13.03
N ILE A 83 16.12 11.65 11.78
CA ILE A 83 15.37 10.79 10.86
C ILE A 83 16.30 10.29 9.76
N GLY A 84 16.34 8.95 9.56
CA GLY A 84 16.99 8.33 8.41
C GLY A 84 16.05 8.32 7.20
N MET A 85 16.56 8.67 6.03
CA MET A 85 15.76 8.62 4.80
C MET A 85 16.49 7.94 3.66
N VAL A 86 15.78 7.05 2.97
CA VAL A 86 16.20 6.41 1.72
C VAL A 86 15.29 6.91 0.62
N PHE A 87 15.87 7.50 -0.42
CA PHE A 87 15.18 8.02 -1.60
C PHE A 87 15.00 6.93 -2.66
N GLN A 88 14.06 7.09 -3.54
CA GLN A 88 13.79 6.20 -4.68
C GLN A 88 15.04 5.96 -5.56
N SER A 89 15.89 6.97 -5.76
CA SER A 89 17.14 6.86 -6.53
C SER A 89 18.34 6.39 -5.71
N PHE A 90 18.12 5.93 -4.46
CA PHE A 90 19.16 5.61 -3.45
C PHE A 90 20.02 6.82 -3.05
N ALA A 91 20.21 7.79 -3.93
CA ALA A 91 20.97 9.03 -3.75
C ALA A 91 22.39 8.80 -3.16
N LEU A 92 23.07 7.72 -3.57
CA LEU A 92 24.45 7.48 -3.20
C LEU A 92 25.38 8.47 -3.92
N TYR A 93 26.43 8.91 -3.22
CA TYR A 93 27.45 9.78 -3.80
C TYR A 93 28.37 8.96 -4.70
N PRO A 94 28.33 9.12 -6.04
CA PRO A 94 29.02 8.22 -6.97
C PRO A 94 30.53 8.35 -6.93
N HIS A 95 31.06 9.49 -6.48
CA HIS A 95 32.48 9.80 -6.35
C HIS A 95 33.09 9.35 -5.01
N MET A 96 32.28 8.81 -4.11
CA MET A 96 32.70 8.28 -2.81
C MET A 96 32.63 6.76 -2.82
N THR A 97 33.50 6.11 -2.04
CA THR A 97 33.38 4.66 -1.76
C THR A 97 32.14 4.35 -0.92
N ILE A 98 31.80 3.06 -0.79
CA ILE A 98 30.65 2.67 0.06
C ILE A 98 30.91 3.00 1.54
N PHE A 99 32.14 2.86 2.01
CA PHE A 99 32.55 3.28 3.36
C PHE A 99 32.25 4.78 3.55
N GLU A 100 32.74 5.62 2.64
CA GLU A 100 32.56 7.08 2.70
C GLU A 100 31.10 7.50 2.62
N ASN A 101 30.30 6.83 1.77
CA ASN A 101 28.86 7.05 1.70
C ASN A 101 28.18 6.83 3.06
N VAL A 102 28.47 5.70 3.72
CA VAL A 102 27.88 5.38 5.02
C VAL A 102 28.44 6.29 6.12
N ALA A 103 29.75 6.56 6.12
CA ALA A 103 30.43 7.41 7.10
C ALA A 103 30.01 8.88 7.03
N TYR A 104 29.50 9.35 5.89
CA TYR A 104 29.29 10.77 5.59
C TYR A 104 28.50 11.50 6.69
N GLY A 105 27.34 10.96 7.09
CA GLY A 105 26.48 11.58 8.10
C GLY A 105 27.13 11.67 9.49
N LEU A 106 27.96 10.69 9.85
CA LEU A 106 28.72 10.70 11.12
C LEU A 106 29.82 11.76 11.10
N ARG A 107 30.55 11.88 9.97
CA ARG A 107 31.60 12.87 9.80
C ARG A 107 31.07 14.31 9.80
N VAL A 108 29.92 14.55 9.16
CA VAL A 108 29.23 15.86 9.23
C VAL A 108 28.86 16.21 10.67
N ARG A 109 28.52 15.23 11.49
CA ARG A 109 28.24 15.38 12.92
C ARG A 109 29.52 15.45 13.78
N LYS A 110 30.71 15.43 13.15
CA LYS A 110 32.03 15.51 13.82
C LYS A 110 32.27 14.38 14.84
N ILE A 111 31.75 13.18 14.55
CA ILE A 111 32.00 12.00 15.36
C ILE A 111 33.45 11.55 15.17
N PRO A 112 34.19 11.12 16.23
CA PRO A 112 35.55 10.63 16.14
C PRO A 112 35.69 9.48 15.15
N GLU A 113 36.77 9.47 14.35
CA GLU A 113 36.97 8.52 13.24
C GLU A 113 36.99 7.05 13.70
N GLU A 114 37.49 6.77 14.89
CA GLU A 114 37.44 5.44 15.50
C GLU A 114 36.01 4.92 15.67
N VAL A 115 35.14 5.79 16.18
CA VAL A 115 33.69 5.49 16.36
C VAL A 115 33.00 5.36 14.98
N VAL A 116 33.36 6.24 14.02
CA VAL A 116 32.88 6.18 12.65
C VAL A 116 33.16 4.80 12.03
N ARG A 117 34.42 4.33 12.12
CA ARG A 117 34.80 3.02 11.58
C ARG A 117 33.99 1.88 12.17
N LYS A 118 33.83 1.87 13.50
CA LYS A 118 33.05 0.86 14.21
C LYS A 118 31.60 0.87 13.74
N LYS A 119 30.92 2.01 13.75
CA LYS A 119 29.53 2.15 13.35
C LYS A 119 29.29 1.80 11.87
N VAL A 120 30.21 2.16 10.98
CA VAL A 120 30.10 1.79 9.56
C VAL A 120 30.18 0.27 9.38
N VAL A 121 31.11 -0.40 10.07
CA VAL A 121 31.22 -1.87 10.02
C VAL A 121 29.93 -2.50 10.51
N GLU A 122 29.43 -2.11 11.68
CA GLU A 122 28.17 -2.61 12.26
C GLU A 122 26.97 -2.40 11.33
N ALA A 123 26.83 -1.21 10.73
CA ALA A 123 25.75 -0.92 9.78
C ALA A 123 25.87 -1.74 8.48
N MET A 124 27.07 -1.96 7.97
CA MET A 124 27.30 -2.74 6.77
C MET A 124 27.10 -4.25 7.02
N GLU A 125 27.46 -4.76 8.18
CA GLU A 125 27.15 -6.12 8.61
C GLU A 125 25.65 -6.34 8.77
N LEU A 126 24.93 -5.40 9.38
CA LEU A 126 23.46 -5.43 9.54
C LEU A 126 22.74 -5.60 8.21
N VAL A 127 23.21 -4.94 7.15
CA VAL A 127 22.63 -5.05 5.80
C VAL A 127 23.27 -6.19 4.96
N GLY A 128 24.12 -7.02 5.55
CA GLY A 128 24.75 -8.17 4.89
C GLY A 128 25.75 -7.79 3.78
N LEU A 129 26.50 -6.69 3.96
CA LEU A 129 27.51 -6.19 3.02
C LEU A 129 28.93 -6.06 3.65
N GLY A 130 29.22 -6.86 4.68
CA GLY A 130 30.55 -6.84 5.33
C GLY A 130 31.71 -7.19 4.39
N GLU A 131 31.52 -8.14 3.47
CA GLU A 131 32.55 -8.53 2.49
C GLU A 131 32.77 -7.45 1.43
N GLU A 132 31.70 -6.81 0.95
CA GLU A 132 31.79 -5.67 0.03
C GLU A 132 32.53 -4.50 0.68
N LEU A 133 32.32 -4.29 1.98
CA LEU A 133 33.05 -3.24 2.72
C LEU A 133 34.54 -3.46 2.73
N LYS A 134 35.04 -4.71 2.81
CA LYS A 134 36.48 -5.03 2.72
C LYS A 134 37.08 -4.61 1.38
N ARG A 135 36.33 -4.80 0.29
CA ARG A 135 36.71 -4.37 -1.07
C ARG A 135 36.54 -2.87 -1.27
N ASN A 136 35.63 -2.28 -0.54
CA ASN A 136 35.32 -0.85 -0.52
C ASN A 136 35.16 -0.19 -1.91
N PRO A 137 34.32 -0.74 -2.82
CA PRO A 137 34.11 -0.19 -4.16
C PRO A 137 33.36 1.14 -4.12
N SER A 138 33.31 1.83 -5.27
CA SER A 138 32.34 2.90 -5.50
C SER A 138 30.96 2.31 -5.74
N PRO A 139 29.87 3.10 -5.58
CA PRO A 139 28.52 2.62 -5.81
C PRO A 139 28.28 2.03 -7.21
N SER A 140 28.95 2.56 -8.24
CA SER A 140 28.83 2.05 -9.62
C SER A 140 29.31 0.61 -9.81
N GLY A 141 30.14 0.10 -8.90
CA GLY A 141 30.62 -1.29 -8.90
C GLY A 141 29.66 -2.27 -8.22
N LEU A 142 28.46 -1.82 -7.76
CA LEU A 142 27.47 -2.61 -7.03
C LEU A 142 26.22 -2.86 -7.87
N SER A 143 25.56 -4.00 -7.63
CA SER A 143 24.21 -4.23 -8.14
C SER A 143 23.20 -3.29 -7.49
N GLY A 144 22.02 -3.09 -8.13
CA GLY A 144 20.97 -2.21 -7.59
C GLY A 144 20.55 -2.58 -6.16
N GLY A 145 20.40 -3.87 -5.86
CA GLY A 145 20.08 -4.32 -4.49
C GLY A 145 21.20 -4.09 -3.48
N GLN A 146 22.48 -4.16 -3.90
CA GLN A 146 23.60 -3.80 -3.05
C GLN A 146 23.64 -2.28 -2.80
N GLN A 147 23.41 -1.46 -3.84
CA GLN A 147 23.30 0.00 -3.69
C GLN A 147 22.19 0.39 -2.73
N GLN A 148 21.03 -0.25 -2.83
CA GLN A 148 19.93 -0.02 -1.90
C GLN A 148 20.31 -0.36 -0.47
N ARG A 149 20.95 -1.50 -0.22
CA ARG A 149 21.41 -1.89 1.12
C ARG A 149 22.45 -0.91 1.67
N VAL A 150 23.37 -0.39 0.85
CA VAL A 150 24.28 0.70 1.25
C VAL A 150 23.49 1.96 1.63
N ALA A 151 22.44 2.33 0.88
CA ALA A 151 21.60 3.49 1.20
C ALA A 151 20.86 3.30 2.53
N ILE A 152 20.37 2.07 2.81
CA ILE A 152 19.77 1.73 4.11
C ILE A 152 20.81 1.81 5.23
N ALA A 153 22.03 1.25 5.05
CA ALA A 153 23.10 1.34 6.03
C ALA A 153 23.47 2.81 6.35
N ARG A 154 23.57 3.66 5.30
CA ARG A 154 23.80 5.11 5.46
C ARG A 154 22.70 5.80 6.26
N ALA A 155 21.44 5.39 6.05
CA ALA A 155 20.31 5.95 6.79
C ALA A 155 20.27 5.48 8.25
N LEU A 156 20.81 4.30 8.57
CA LEU A 156 20.77 3.70 9.91
C LEU A 156 22.02 4.01 10.76
N VAL A 157 23.17 4.34 10.16
CA VAL A 157 24.48 4.39 10.82
C VAL A 157 24.56 5.32 12.03
N TYR A 158 23.69 6.33 12.11
CA TYR A 158 23.66 7.28 13.21
C TYR A 158 22.52 7.06 14.22
N ASP A 159 21.95 5.83 14.21
CA ASP A 159 20.88 5.39 15.11
C ASP A 159 19.67 6.35 15.09
N PRO A 160 19.00 6.47 13.93
CA PRO A 160 17.86 7.37 13.82
C PRO A 160 16.66 6.85 14.62
N ASP A 161 15.77 7.76 15.01
CA ASP A 161 14.52 7.46 15.69
C ASP A 161 13.47 6.88 14.73
N ILE A 162 13.48 7.35 13.49
CA ILE A 162 12.53 6.99 12.44
C ILE A 162 13.30 6.71 11.14
N LEU A 163 12.90 5.67 10.40
CA LEU A 163 13.40 5.36 9.07
C LEU A 163 12.30 5.62 8.03
N LEU A 164 12.59 6.47 7.06
CA LEU A 164 11.70 6.77 5.93
C LEU A 164 12.24 6.11 4.66
N LEU A 165 11.41 5.32 4.00
CA LEU A 165 11.73 4.61 2.76
C LEU A 165 10.76 5.10 1.67
N ASP A 166 11.21 6.01 0.80
CA ASP A 166 10.39 6.60 -0.27
C ASP A 166 10.57 5.80 -1.56
N GLU A 167 9.61 4.92 -1.88
CA GLU A 167 9.61 3.99 -3.01
C GLU A 167 10.95 3.20 -3.17
N PRO A 168 11.45 2.55 -2.13
CA PRO A 168 12.81 2.02 -2.13
C PRO A 168 13.02 0.87 -3.12
N LEU A 169 11.95 0.22 -3.61
CA LEU A 169 12.03 -0.95 -4.50
C LEU A 169 11.72 -0.63 -5.97
N ALA A 170 11.36 0.60 -6.31
CA ALA A 170 10.88 0.96 -7.64
C ALA A 170 11.88 0.69 -8.78
N ASN A 171 13.19 0.81 -8.50
CA ASN A 171 14.25 0.67 -9.51
C ASN A 171 14.85 -0.75 -9.58
N LEU A 172 14.18 -1.77 -8.99
CA LEU A 172 14.66 -3.15 -8.95
C LEU A 172 13.81 -4.07 -9.82
N ASP A 173 14.44 -5.11 -10.37
CA ASP A 173 13.72 -6.19 -11.05
C ASP A 173 12.83 -7.00 -10.08
N ALA A 174 11.86 -7.76 -10.60
CA ALA A 174 10.86 -8.47 -9.80
C ALA A 174 11.47 -9.49 -8.83
N LYS A 175 12.55 -10.19 -9.22
CA LYS A 175 13.23 -11.19 -8.36
C LYS A 175 13.95 -10.50 -7.22
N LEU A 176 14.69 -9.44 -7.53
CA LEU A 176 15.45 -8.66 -6.57
C LEU A 176 14.50 -7.90 -5.62
N ARG A 177 13.38 -7.39 -6.13
CA ARG A 177 12.34 -6.73 -5.33
C ARG A 177 11.77 -7.66 -4.26
N ARG A 178 11.45 -8.92 -4.63
CA ARG A 178 10.97 -9.94 -3.67
C ARG A 178 12.00 -10.22 -2.58
N TYR A 179 13.27 -10.37 -2.94
CA TYR A 179 14.35 -10.56 -1.99
C TYR A 179 14.51 -9.37 -1.05
N MET A 180 14.50 -8.14 -1.60
CA MET A 180 14.69 -6.93 -0.82
C MET A 180 13.52 -6.61 0.12
N ARG A 181 12.28 -7.02 -0.20
CA ARG A 181 11.15 -6.95 0.74
C ARG A 181 11.46 -7.72 2.04
N ALA A 182 11.94 -8.95 1.93
CA ALA A 182 12.31 -9.78 3.08
C ALA A 182 13.48 -9.16 3.87
N GLU A 183 14.50 -8.62 3.17
CA GLU A 183 15.65 -7.98 3.80
C GLU A 183 15.28 -6.70 4.57
N ILE A 184 14.44 -5.83 4.01
CA ILE A 184 13.95 -4.63 4.69
C ILE A 184 13.19 -5.03 5.96
N ARG A 185 12.33 -6.05 5.88
CA ARG A 185 11.59 -6.54 7.04
C ARG A 185 12.54 -7.12 8.11
N ARG A 186 13.54 -7.90 7.70
CA ARG A 186 14.57 -8.44 8.61
C ARG A 186 15.33 -7.34 9.33
N ILE A 187 15.80 -6.33 8.60
CA ILE A 187 16.55 -5.19 9.17
C ILE A 187 15.66 -4.43 10.16
N GLN A 188 14.42 -4.12 9.78
CA GLN A 188 13.47 -3.42 10.64
C GLN A 188 13.18 -4.20 11.94
N LYS A 189 12.99 -5.53 11.86
CA LYS A 189 12.80 -6.36 13.06
C LYS A 189 14.04 -6.43 13.94
N ALA A 190 15.24 -6.49 13.35
CA ALA A 190 16.49 -6.53 14.09
C ALA A 190 16.78 -5.21 14.82
N THR A 191 16.38 -4.07 14.25
CA THR A 191 16.61 -2.73 14.82
C THR A 191 15.45 -2.23 15.67
N ASN A 192 14.26 -2.80 15.50
CA ASN A 192 13.01 -2.33 16.09
C ASN A 192 12.75 -0.82 15.87
N ILE A 193 13.20 -0.28 14.73
CA ILE A 193 13.03 1.12 14.37
C ILE A 193 11.64 1.37 13.79
N THR A 194 11.01 2.48 14.19
CA THR A 194 9.76 2.94 13.55
C THR A 194 10.06 3.29 12.10
N THR A 195 9.36 2.62 11.18
CA THR A 195 9.64 2.73 9.74
C THR A 195 8.40 3.13 8.97
N ILE A 196 8.53 4.14 8.10
CA ILE A 196 7.51 4.48 7.10
C ILE A 196 8.00 3.98 5.73
N PHE A 197 7.22 3.11 5.12
CA PHE A 197 7.50 2.54 3.81
C PHE A 197 6.47 3.03 2.79
N VAL A 198 6.92 3.80 1.81
CA VAL A 198 6.07 4.31 0.74
C VAL A 198 6.18 3.40 -0.47
N THR A 199 5.04 3.02 -1.02
CA THR A 199 4.97 2.30 -2.29
C THR A 199 3.64 2.57 -2.98
N HIS A 200 3.59 2.32 -4.29
CA HIS A 200 2.35 2.21 -5.05
C HIS A 200 1.98 0.75 -5.36
N ASP A 201 2.86 -0.19 -5.00
CA ASP A 201 2.67 -1.63 -5.18
C ASP A 201 2.01 -2.25 -3.95
N GLN A 202 0.82 -2.82 -4.16
CA GLN A 202 0.00 -3.44 -3.10
C GLN A 202 0.69 -4.67 -2.51
N GLU A 203 1.32 -5.50 -3.36
CA GLU A 203 2.03 -6.70 -2.91
C GLU A 203 3.21 -6.35 -2.00
N GLU A 204 3.90 -5.23 -2.30
CA GLU A 204 4.98 -4.75 -1.44
C GLU A 204 4.45 -4.37 -0.05
N ALA A 205 3.42 -3.51 -0.02
CA ALA A 205 2.85 -3.04 1.23
C ALA A 205 2.28 -4.19 2.07
N MET A 206 1.53 -5.10 1.45
CA MET A 206 0.94 -6.27 2.12
C MET A 206 1.98 -7.25 2.64
N ALA A 207 3.13 -7.37 1.96
CA ALA A 207 4.19 -8.31 2.35
C ALA A 207 5.07 -7.81 3.50
N VAL A 208 5.25 -6.49 3.66
CA VAL A 208 6.21 -5.94 4.62
C VAL A 208 5.55 -5.21 5.80
N GLY A 209 4.37 -4.60 5.61
CA GLY A 209 3.73 -3.74 6.60
C GLY A 209 3.13 -4.48 7.79
N ASP A 210 3.28 -3.93 8.99
CA ASP A 210 2.47 -4.33 10.14
C ASP A 210 1.04 -3.79 10.00
N ARG A 211 0.93 -2.51 9.61
CA ARG A 211 -0.29 -1.81 9.21
C ARG A 211 0.01 -0.91 8.01
N MET A 212 -1.02 -0.53 7.29
CA MET A 212 -0.89 0.40 6.18
C MET A 212 -2.05 1.38 6.10
N ALA A 213 -1.78 2.57 5.57
CA ALA A 213 -2.78 3.57 5.22
C ALA A 213 -2.97 3.61 3.70
N VAL A 214 -4.21 3.48 3.26
CA VAL A 214 -4.60 3.72 1.87
C VAL A 214 -4.96 5.19 1.72
N MET A 215 -4.25 5.89 0.85
CA MET A 215 -4.45 7.33 0.60
C MET A 215 -5.08 7.57 -0.77
N ARG A 216 -5.99 8.55 -0.85
CA ARG A 216 -6.63 9.00 -2.08
C ARG A 216 -6.84 10.52 -2.03
N LYS A 217 -6.44 11.26 -3.07
CA LYS A 217 -6.67 12.72 -3.20
C LYS A 217 -6.29 13.54 -1.93
N GLY A 218 -5.21 13.14 -1.24
CA GLY A 218 -4.70 13.84 -0.05
C GLY A 218 -5.32 13.43 1.27
N ILE A 219 -6.28 12.52 1.31
CA ILE A 219 -6.89 11.98 2.53
C ILE A 219 -6.46 10.54 2.79
N VAL A 220 -6.60 10.09 4.02
CA VAL A 220 -6.45 8.69 4.43
C VAL A 220 -7.84 8.05 4.39
N GLU A 221 -8.05 7.13 3.44
CA GLU A 221 -9.32 6.43 3.26
C GLU A 221 -9.55 5.34 4.32
N GLN A 222 -8.50 4.54 4.59
CA GLN A 222 -8.57 3.47 5.58
C GLN A 222 -7.17 3.14 6.10
N ILE A 223 -7.09 2.74 7.36
CA ILE A 223 -5.89 2.18 8.00
C ILE A 223 -6.25 0.81 8.56
N GLY A 224 -5.36 -0.16 8.34
CA GLY A 224 -5.54 -1.51 8.88
C GLY A 224 -4.35 -2.40 8.57
N THR A 225 -4.42 -3.64 9.04
CA THR A 225 -3.55 -4.74 8.61
C THR A 225 -3.89 -5.17 7.18
N SER A 226 -3.04 -5.97 6.56
CA SER A 226 -3.30 -6.53 5.22
C SER A 226 -4.64 -7.29 5.18
N ASP A 227 -4.94 -8.06 6.22
CA ASP A 227 -6.17 -8.83 6.32
C ASP A 227 -7.41 -7.93 6.44
N GLU A 228 -7.37 -6.91 7.30
CA GLU A 228 -8.46 -5.95 7.47
C GLU A 228 -8.77 -5.19 6.16
N LEU A 229 -7.74 -4.70 5.47
CA LEU A 229 -7.94 -3.94 4.23
C LEU A 229 -8.44 -4.81 3.07
N TYR A 230 -8.04 -6.08 3.03
CA TYR A 230 -8.48 -7.03 1.99
C TYR A 230 -9.90 -7.55 2.23
N ASN A 231 -10.20 -7.97 3.49
CA ASN A 231 -11.44 -8.64 3.84
C ASN A 231 -12.54 -7.70 4.35
N GLN A 232 -12.18 -6.50 4.86
CA GLN A 232 -13.09 -5.51 5.45
C GLN A 232 -12.80 -4.10 4.92
N PRO A 233 -12.78 -3.90 3.58
CA PRO A 233 -12.53 -2.57 3.00
C PRO A 233 -13.71 -1.63 3.28
N ASN A 234 -13.43 -0.39 3.74
CA ASN A 234 -14.46 0.60 4.10
C ASN A 234 -15.22 1.20 2.90
N SER A 235 -14.66 1.12 1.71
CA SER A 235 -15.23 1.70 0.50
C SER A 235 -14.94 0.83 -0.73
N SER A 236 -15.72 1.03 -1.79
CA SER A 236 -15.50 0.41 -3.10
C SER A 236 -14.11 0.76 -3.65
N PHE A 237 -13.62 1.98 -3.38
CA PHE A 237 -12.27 2.38 -3.76
C PHE A 237 -11.21 1.53 -3.07
N VAL A 238 -11.24 1.41 -1.73
CA VAL A 238 -10.27 0.58 -0.99
C VAL A 238 -10.37 -0.87 -1.43
N ALA A 239 -11.58 -1.39 -1.59
CA ALA A 239 -11.84 -2.75 -2.05
C ALA A 239 -11.17 -3.06 -3.39
N ASN A 240 -11.31 -2.16 -4.37
CA ASN A 240 -10.73 -2.32 -5.70
C ASN A 240 -9.24 -1.95 -5.76
N PHE A 241 -8.80 -1.09 -4.85
CA PHE A 241 -7.39 -0.69 -4.76
C PHE A 241 -6.53 -1.74 -4.06
N ILE A 242 -7.05 -2.45 -3.05
CA ILE A 242 -6.36 -3.56 -2.36
C ILE A 242 -6.76 -4.89 -3.00
N GLY A 243 -6.21 -5.17 -4.17
CA GLY A 243 -6.59 -6.31 -5.01
C GLY A 243 -7.86 -6.05 -5.83
N LYS A 244 -8.10 -6.89 -6.80
CA LYS A 244 -9.27 -6.78 -7.68
C LYS A 244 -10.58 -7.07 -6.93
N MET A 245 -11.62 -6.33 -7.30
CA MET A 245 -12.99 -6.54 -6.81
C MET A 245 -13.95 -6.47 -8.00
N ASN A 246 -14.81 -7.46 -8.14
CA ASN A 246 -15.90 -7.46 -9.10
C ASN A 246 -17.14 -6.83 -8.46
N PHE A 247 -17.78 -5.87 -9.12
CA PHE A 247 -18.93 -5.17 -8.59
C PHE A 247 -20.19 -5.47 -9.42
N PHE A 248 -21.21 -6.00 -8.76
CA PHE A 248 -22.56 -6.13 -9.31
C PHE A 248 -23.35 -4.87 -8.99
N ASN A 249 -23.95 -4.24 -9.99
CA ASN A 249 -24.99 -3.24 -9.78
C ASN A 249 -26.19 -3.92 -9.16
N SER A 250 -26.67 -3.43 -8.05
CA SER A 250 -27.70 -4.10 -7.26
C SER A 250 -28.59 -3.10 -6.53
N ARG A 251 -29.73 -3.59 -6.04
CA ARG A 251 -30.69 -2.81 -5.25
C ARG A 251 -31.07 -3.57 -3.98
N ILE A 252 -31.18 -2.88 -2.85
CA ILE A 252 -31.64 -3.48 -1.60
C ILE A 252 -33.13 -3.80 -1.72
N VAL A 253 -33.49 -5.08 -1.59
CA VAL A 253 -34.88 -5.56 -1.69
C VAL A 253 -35.42 -6.09 -0.37
N GLY A 254 -34.56 -6.35 0.62
CA GLY A 254 -35.01 -6.82 1.94
C GLY A 254 -33.88 -6.74 2.97
N ILE A 255 -34.29 -6.80 4.26
CA ILE A 255 -33.35 -6.89 5.40
C ILE A 255 -33.97 -7.89 6.36
N GLU A 256 -33.37 -9.09 6.45
CA GLU A 256 -33.91 -10.23 7.23
C GLU A 256 -32.76 -10.96 7.95
N ASP A 257 -33.03 -11.46 9.15
CA ASP A 257 -32.11 -12.35 9.92
C ASP A 257 -30.64 -11.99 9.92
N GLY A 258 -30.30 -10.70 10.02
CA GLY A 258 -28.90 -10.26 10.03
C GLY A 258 -28.27 -10.15 8.64
N ARG A 259 -29.02 -10.36 7.56
CA ARG A 259 -28.59 -10.24 6.16
C ARG A 259 -29.33 -9.10 5.46
N ILE A 260 -28.65 -8.52 4.48
CA ILE A 260 -29.20 -7.54 3.55
C ILE A 260 -29.39 -8.26 2.22
N LEU A 261 -30.61 -8.31 1.73
CA LEU A 261 -30.95 -8.96 0.46
C LEU A 261 -30.80 -7.94 -0.67
N CYS A 262 -29.87 -8.21 -1.59
CA CYS A 262 -29.57 -7.34 -2.72
C CYS A 262 -29.93 -8.04 -4.03
N GLU A 263 -30.83 -7.47 -4.80
CA GLU A 263 -31.16 -7.96 -6.14
C GLU A 263 -30.21 -7.36 -7.16
N VAL A 264 -29.54 -8.23 -7.93
CA VAL A 264 -28.65 -7.83 -9.02
C VAL A 264 -29.49 -7.33 -10.19
N ASP A 265 -29.18 -6.11 -10.66
CA ASP A 265 -29.94 -5.44 -11.71
C ASP A 265 -30.03 -6.31 -12.99
N GLY A 266 -31.22 -6.40 -13.55
CA GLY A 266 -31.51 -7.12 -14.80
C GLY A 266 -31.51 -8.64 -14.73
N THR A 267 -31.28 -9.27 -13.56
CA THR A 267 -31.16 -10.75 -13.47
C THR A 267 -32.19 -11.44 -12.59
N GLY A 268 -32.79 -10.72 -11.66
CA GLY A 268 -33.63 -11.30 -10.60
C GLY A 268 -32.86 -12.21 -9.62
N LEU A 269 -31.50 -12.18 -9.64
CA LEU A 269 -30.69 -12.85 -8.64
C LEU A 269 -30.66 -12.03 -7.36
N VAL A 270 -31.03 -12.63 -6.25
CA VAL A 270 -30.92 -12.02 -4.91
C VAL A 270 -29.69 -12.60 -4.21
N ILE A 271 -28.74 -11.74 -3.86
CA ILE A 271 -27.54 -12.09 -3.12
C ILE A 271 -27.70 -11.65 -1.66
N PRO A 272 -27.64 -12.57 -0.68
CA PRO A 272 -27.63 -12.21 0.72
C PRO A 272 -26.24 -11.72 1.14
N VAL A 273 -26.18 -10.51 1.69
CA VAL A 273 -24.94 -9.90 2.22
C VAL A 273 -25.03 -9.86 3.75
N CYS A 274 -23.99 -10.35 4.43
CA CYS A 274 -23.93 -10.28 5.89
C CYS A 274 -23.84 -8.82 6.37
N LYS A 275 -24.57 -8.45 7.42
CA LYS A 275 -24.54 -7.09 8.00
C LYS A 275 -23.14 -6.65 8.43
N THR A 276 -22.27 -7.57 8.82
CA THR A 276 -20.90 -7.26 9.22
C THR A 276 -19.98 -6.85 8.03
N ARG A 277 -20.44 -7.09 6.79
CA ARG A 277 -19.77 -6.72 5.54
C ARG A 277 -20.49 -5.57 4.82
N ASN A 278 -21.26 -4.80 5.57
CA ASN A 278 -21.99 -3.65 5.06
C ASN A 278 -21.19 -2.37 5.30
N HIS A 279 -20.88 -1.67 4.23
CA HIS A 279 -20.16 -0.39 4.21
C HIS A 279 -21.02 0.73 3.60
N VAL A 280 -22.33 0.55 3.60
CA VAL A 280 -23.31 1.52 3.09
C VAL A 280 -23.68 2.51 4.18
N SER A 281 -23.70 3.79 3.86
CA SER A 281 -23.98 4.91 4.78
C SER A 281 -25.37 4.86 5.41
N SER A 282 -26.36 4.31 4.67
CA SER A 282 -27.73 4.12 5.15
C SER A 282 -28.39 2.94 4.47
N LEU A 283 -29.16 2.14 5.19
CA LEU A 283 -29.93 1.02 4.67
C LEU A 283 -31.39 1.45 4.43
N SER A 284 -31.83 1.41 3.17
CA SER A 284 -33.23 1.63 2.79
C SER A 284 -33.63 0.72 1.63
N LEU A 285 -34.83 0.24 1.62
CA LEU A 285 -35.39 -0.54 0.53
C LEU A 285 -35.39 0.29 -0.77
N GLY A 286 -34.98 -0.34 -1.87
CA GLY A 286 -34.90 0.29 -3.18
C GLY A 286 -33.59 1.10 -3.41
N LYS A 287 -32.71 1.23 -2.41
CA LYS A 287 -31.43 1.93 -2.58
C LYS A 287 -30.53 1.18 -3.55
N GLU A 288 -29.96 1.89 -4.52
CA GLU A 288 -28.92 1.38 -5.41
C GLU A 288 -27.60 1.23 -4.66
N VAL A 289 -26.95 0.09 -4.83
CA VAL A 289 -25.72 -0.31 -4.13
C VAL A 289 -24.81 -1.12 -5.06
N LEU A 290 -23.57 -1.33 -4.63
CA LEU A 290 -22.65 -2.25 -5.26
C LEU A 290 -22.44 -3.48 -4.36
N VAL A 291 -22.71 -4.67 -4.89
CA VAL A 291 -22.28 -5.93 -4.25
C VAL A 291 -20.93 -6.31 -4.81
N GLY A 292 -19.91 -6.32 -3.94
CA GLY A 292 -18.53 -6.62 -4.31
C GLY A 292 -18.15 -8.07 -3.99
N ALA A 293 -17.50 -8.74 -4.95
CA ALA A 293 -16.95 -10.08 -4.79
C ALA A 293 -15.51 -10.14 -5.31
N ARG A 294 -14.61 -10.78 -4.55
CA ARG A 294 -13.23 -11.05 -5.00
C ARG A 294 -13.22 -12.08 -6.12
N PRO A 295 -12.20 -12.09 -7.01
CA PRO A 295 -12.10 -13.07 -8.11
C PRO A 295 -12.25 -14.53 -7.65
N GLU A 296 -11.65 -14.90 -6.53
CA GLU A 296 -11.71 -16.25 -5.94
C GLU A 296 -13.05 -16.59 -5.24
N GLN A 297 -13.90 -15.60 -5.06
CA GLN A 297 -15.25 -15.75 -4.48
C GLN A 297 -16.32 -16.05 -5.53
N LEU A 298 -15.94 -16.01 -6.79
CA LEU A 298 -16.80 -16.30 -7.93
C LEU A 298 -16.46 -17.67 -8.54
N VAL A 299 -17.42 -18.24 -9.24
CA VAL A 299 -17.28 -19.51 -9.96
C VAL A 299 -17.85 -19.35 -11.36
N VAL A 300 -17.15 -19.90 -12.34
CA VAL A 300 -17.60 -20.00 -13.74
C VAL A 300 -18.07 -21.42 -14.03
N GLY A 301 -19.26 -21.55 -14.62
CA GLY A 301 -19.79 -22.85 -15.06
C GLY A 301 -20.73 -22.72 -16.25
N LYS A 302 -21.02 -23.85 -16.93
CA LYS A 302 -22.02 -23.92 -18.01
C LYS A 302 -23.43 -24.22 -17.50
N GLN A 303 -23.60 -24.42 -16.21
CA GLN A 303 -24.93 -24.71 -15.63
C GLN A 303 -25.86 -23.51 -15.76
N GLU A 304 -27.16 -23.75 -15.67
CA GLU A 304 -28.17 -22.69 -15.71
C GLU A 304 -28.04 -21.80 -14.47
N GLY A 305 -27.68 -20.52 -14.67
CA GLY A 305 -27.55 -19.49 -13.63
C GLY A 305 -28.18 -18.18 -14.08
N LYS A 306 -28.46 -17.30 -13.10
CA LYS A 306 -29.13 -16.02 -13.35
C LYS A 306 -28.21 -14.95 -13.95
N VAL A 307 -26.90 -15.00 -13.64
CA VAL A 307 -25.94 -14.07 -14.19
C VAL A 307 -25.18 -14.74 -15.31
N ARG A 308 -25.40 -14.26 -16.53
CA ARG A 308 -24.75 -14.79 -17.74
C ARG A 308 -23.72 -13.80 -18.27
N GLY A 309 -22.65 -14.33 -18.86
CA GLY A 309 -21.63 -13.54 -19.51
C GLY A 309 -20.89 -14.35 -20.59
N THR A 310 -20.06 -13.64 -21.35
CA THR A 310 -19.23 -14.23 -22.40
C THR A 310 -17.77 -14.24 -21.94
N VAL A 311 -17.11 -15.40 -21.99
CA VAL A 311 -15.68 -15.52 -21.69
C VAL A 311 -14.89 -14.80 -22.78
N ARG A 312 -14.13 -13.78 -22.40
CA ARG A 312 -13.25 -13.04 -23.32
C ARG A 312 -11.89 -13.68 -23.43
N ILE A 313 -11.26 -13.99 -22.30
CA ILE A 313 -9.90 -14.51 -22.22
C ILE A 313 -9.82 -15.55 -21.11
N ILE A 314 -8.99 -16.56 -21.31
CA ILE A 314 -8.61 -17.55 -20.29
C ILE A 314 -7.09 -17.50 -20.11
N GLN A 315 -6.63 -17.14 -18.91
CA GLN A 315 -5.22 -16.97 -18.57
C GLN A 315 -4.74 -18.05 -17.59
N HIS A 316 -3.68 -18.76 -17.94
CA HIS A 316 -3.02 -19.71 -17.05
C HIS A 316 -1.93 -19.00 -16.24
N LEU A 317 -2.20 -18.68 -14.98
CA LEU A 317 -1.30 -17.92 -14.10
C LEU A 317 -0.49 -18.81 -13.13
N GLY A 318 -0.47 -20.12 -13.38
CA GLY A 318 0.30 -21.11 -12.60
C GLY A 318 -0.41 -21.57 -11.34
N GLN A 319 -0.72 -20.66 -10.41
CA GLN A 319 -1.41 -20.98 -9.16
C GLN A 319 -2.94 -21.08 -9.33
N PHE A 320 -3.48 -20.41 -10.33
CA PHE A 320 -4.90 -20.38 -10.66
C PHE A 320 -5.10 -20.10 -12.16
N ILE A 321 -6.30 -20.32 -12.64
CA ILE A 321 -6.76 -19.98 -13.98
C ILE A 321 -7.69 -18.78 -13.83
N ARG A 322 -7.39 -17.69 -14.55
CA ARG A 322 -8.22 -16.50 -14.60
C ARG A 322 -9.10 -16.50 -15.82
N TYR A 323 -10.39 -16.32 -15.60
CA TYR A 323 -11.38 -16.08 -16.63
C TYR A 323 -11.75 -14.60 -16.63
N GLU A 324 -11.63 -13.94 -17.76
CA GLU A 324 -12.20 -12.61 -17.99
C GLU A 324 -13.57 -12.79 -18.64
N VAL A 325 -14.62 -12.41 -17.90
CA VAL A 325 -16.02 -12.60 -18.32
C VAL A 325 -16.70 -11.25 -18.48
N GLU A 326 -17.21 -10.98 -19.69
CA GLU A 326 -18.03 -9.79 -19.95
C GLU A 326 -19.49 -10.13 -19.67
N LEU A 327 -20.08 -9.39 -18.73
CA LEU A 327 -21.49 -9.53 -18.34
C LEU A 327 -22.38 -8.58 -19.14
N ASP A 328 -23.71 -8.75 -19.00
CA ASP A 328 -24.67 -7.77 -19.48
C ASP A 328 -24.39 -6.39 -18.85
N PRO A 329 -24.39 -5.27 -19.61
CA PRO A 329 -24.13 -3.92 -19.10
C PRO A 329 -25.07 -3.48 -17.95
N ALA A 330 -26.26 -4.06 -17.84
CA ALA A 330 -27.16 -3.82 -16.70
C ALA A 330 -26.58 -4.39 -15.40
N VAL A 331 -25.89 -5.53 -15.47
CA VAL A 331 -25.25 -6.20 -14.31
C VAL A 331 -23.96 -5.50 -13.92
N SER A 332 -23.08 -5.30 -14.89
CA SER A 332 -21.81 -4.61 -14.71
C SER A 332 -21.30 -4.08 -16.03
N ARG A 333 -20.67 -2.89 -15.99
CA ARG A 333 -19.95 -2.29 -17.13
C ARG A 333 -18.48 -2.68 -17.19
N VAL A 334 -18.01 -3.44 -16.21
CA VAL A 334 -16.61 -3.85 -16.08
C VAL A 334 -16.50 -5.35 -16.35
N ILE A 335 -15.43 -5.77 -17.03
CA ILE A 335 -15.10 -7.18 -17.21
C ILE A 335 -14.79 -7.79 -15.86
N PHE A 336 -15.42 -8.91 -15.54
CA PHE A 336 -15.17 -9.66 -14.32
C PHE A 336 -13.92 -10.53 -14.47
N GLU A 337 -13.05 -10.47 -13.46
CA GLU A 337 -11.94 -11.41 -13.30
C GLU A 337 -12.37 -12.48 -12.30
N ILE A 338 -12.31 -13.75 -12.71
CA ILE A 338 -12.73 -14.90 -11.88
C ILE A 338 -11.58 -15.89 -11.81
N ASP A 339 -11.09 -16.14 -10.58
CA ASP A 339 -9.93 -16.99 -10.34
C ASP A 339 -10.38 -18.38 -9.87
N MET A 340 -10.06 -19.40 -10.67
CA MET A 340 -10.41 -20.80 -10.43
C MET A 340 -9.15 -21.63 -10.16
N PRO A 341 -9.19 -22.61 -9.24
CA PRO A 341 -8.02 -23.44 -8.92
C PRO A 341 -7.60 -24.36 -10.08
N SER A 342 -8.51 -24.64 -11.01
CA SER A 342 -8.26 -25.50 -12.18
C SER A 342 -9.08 -25.04 -13.36
N LEU A 343 -8.61 -25.42 -14.57
CA LEU A 343 -9.33 -25.19 -15.81
C LEU A 343 -10.68 -25.93 -15.80
N GLN A 344 -11.74 -25.22 -16.16
CA GLN A 344 -13.03 -25.85 -16.46
C GLN A 344 -12.98 -26.43 -17.88
N ALA A 345 -12.87 -27.76 -17.98
CA ALA A 345 -12.62 -28.46 -19.23
C ALA A 345 -13.65 -28.15 -20.32
N ASP A 346 -14.87 -27.83 -19.92
CA ASP A 346 -15.98 -27.55 -20.84
C ASP A 346 -16.14 -26.07 -21.20
N VAL A 347 -15.28 -25.17 -20.67
CA VAL A 347 -15.36 -23.73 -20.91
C VAL A 347 -14.22 -23.29 -21.81
N LYS A 348 -14.58 -22.62 -22.91
CA LYS A 348 -13.65 -22.05 -23.90
C LYS A 348 -13.86 -20.53 -24.02
N GLU A 349 -12.88 -19.85 -24.61
CA GLU A 349 -13.05 -18.46 -25.02
C GLU A 349 -14.23 -18.31 -25.98
N HIS A 350 -14.98 -17.22 -25.80
CA HIS A 350 -16.23 -16.89 -26.50
C HIS A 350 -17.45 -17.75 -26.12
N ASP A 351 -17.32 -18.71 -25.20
CA ASP A 351 -18.49 -19.41 -24.67
C ASP A 351 -19.34 -18.50 -23.78
N THR A 352 -20.65 -18.73 -23.80
CA THR A 352 -21.56 -18.17 -22.81
C THR A 352 -21.51 -19.03 -21.55
N VAL A 353 -21.26 -18.38 -20.42
CA VAL A 353 -21.13 -19.02 -19.11
C VAL A 353 -22.06 -18.37 -18.09
N CYS A 354 -22.31 -19.08 -17.00
CA CYS A 354 -22.95 -18.55 -15.82
C CYS A 354 -21.90 -18.21 -14.76
N VAL A 355 -22.07 -17.07 -14.12
CA VAL A 355 -21.25 -16.63 -12.98
C VAL A 355 -22.06 -16.83 -11.71
N GLU A 356 -21.50 -17.59 -10.79
CA GLU A 356 -22.09 -17.86 -9.48
C GLU A 356 -21.24 -17.21 -8.38
N VAL A 357 -21.91 -16.72 -7.37
CA VAL A 357 -21.30 -16.07 -6.20
C VAL A 357 -21.27 -17.07 -5.06
N LYS A 358 -20.10 -17.29 -4.45
CA LYS A 358 -20.01 -18.09 -3.22
C LYS A 358 -20.80 -17.40 -2.10
N PRO A 359 -21.55 -18.14 -1.27
CA PRO A 359 -22.37 -17.53 -0.23
C PRO A 359 -21.52 -16.87 0.88
N ASP A 360 -22.10 -15.86 1.53
CA ASP A 360 -21.62 -15.20 2.76
C ASP A 360 -20.22 -14.53 2.70
N VAL A 361 -19.64 -14.33 1.51
CA VAL A 361 -18.29 -13.75 1.36
C VAL A 361 -18.27 -12.35 0.73
N VAL A 362 -19.39 -11.91 0.16
CA VAL A 362 -19.51 -10.64 -0.54
C VAL A 362 -19.65 -9.45 0.41
N SER A 363 -19.26 -8.27 -0.06
CA SER A 363 -19.35 -7.01 0.67
C SER A 363 -20.30 -6.03 -0.03
N LEU A 364 -20.92 -5.13 0.73
CA LEU A 364 -21.89 -4.14 0.24
C LEU A 364 -21.30 -2.73 0.36
N PHE A 365 -21.38 -1.96 -0.73
CA PHE A 365 -20.85 -0.60 -0.79
C PHE A 365 -21.89 0.38 -1.34
N ASP A 366 -21.76 1.64 -0.95
CA ASP A 366 -22.44 2.72 -1.64
C ASP A 366 -21.97 2.78 -3.11
N LYS A 367 -22.90 3.06 -4.01
CA LYS A 367 -22.56 3.41 -5.39
C LYS A 367 -21.92 4.80 -5.36
N GLU A 368 -20.58 4.87 -5.50
CA GLU A 368 -19.90 6.17 -5.61
C GLU A 368 -20.44 6.88 -6.86
N VAL A 369 -20.93 8.08 -6.67
CA VAL A 369 -21.18 8.99 -7.77
C VAL A 369 -19.80 9.45 -8.23
N ASP A 370 -19.41 9.11 -9.45
CA ASP A 370 -18.14 9.59 -10.05
C ASP A 370 -18.07 11.10 -9.91
N ALA A 371 -17.17 11.59 -9.02
CA ALA A 371 -16.91 12.99 -8.77
C ALA A 371 -15.60 13.42 -9.48
#